data_7955a71ef12b8cf7c19ba765ff02d319
#
_entry.id   7955a71ef12b8cf7c19ba765ff02d319
#
_cell.length_a   1.000
_cell.length_b   1.000
_cell.length_c   1.000
_cell.angle_alpha   90.00
_cell.angle_beta   90.00
_cell.angle_gamma   90.00
#
_symmetry.space_group_name_H-M   'P 1'
#
loop_
_entity.id
_entity.type
_entity.pdbx_description
1 polymer ?
#
loop_
_entity_poly.entity_id
_entity_poly.type
_entity_poly.pdbx_seq_one_letter_code
_entity_poly.pdbx_strand_id
1 'polypeptide(L)'
;QKVFNQKQPIVIAPEGTSETEDNKTITSPGPFKAGAFNLAFKLNPKPKLIPIALANFDYPVSKTIYSAVIKEPITISDHVKDPENQEEMKSFLDNYRTKFRSYVEEAIDLAKNVQDNIDKIENLKTNVNLVSPVEEEFELDVRELEHNSFQQTKTNNSVALYGSSTFKMWDNAKNDLSINNLYNLGFGGSTLVSCRRYFDRLVAPLNPSNLFFYAGDNDIGYGMDSDELLKEFLLFSNQVEEKLPRAKCFFISIKPSPFRRDLMTTILDANSKIKKHLTNLKMWDYVDITTPMINAGYDKFYDEDPLHMNELGYSLLSKLVRDKIYN
;
A
#
# COMPACT_ATOMS: atom_id res chain seq x y z
N GLN A 1 -2.55 -15.21 25.68
CA GLN A 1 -1.41 -16.11 25.94
C GLN A 1 -0.92 -16.79 24.66
N LYS A 2 -1.81 -17.42 23.85
CA LYS A 2 -1.43 -18.15 22.63
C LYS A 2 -0.75 -17.24 21.60
N VAL A 3 -1.32 -16.06 21.32
CA VAL A 3 -0.76 -15.08 20.39
C VAL A 3 0.55 -14.50 20.92
N PHE A 4 0.61 -14.20 22.23
CA PHE A 4 1.82 -13.70 22.86
C PHE A 4 2.98 -14.69 22.77
N ASN A 5 2.72 -16.00 22.95
CA ASN A 5 3.74 -17.04 22.82
C ASN A 5 4.30 -17.17 21.38
N GLN A 6 3.56 -16.69 20.37
CA GLN A 6 4.01 -16.63 18.98
C GLN A 6 4.93 -15.43 18.70
N LYS A 7 5.23 -14.59 19.70
CA LYS A 7 6.05 -13.38 19.60
C LYS A 7 5.55 -12.36 18.57
N GLN A 8 4.25 -12.34 18.30
CA GLN A 8 3.62 -11.37 17.42
C GLN A 8 3.21 -10.12 18.19
N PRO A 9 3.37 -8.92 17.61
CA PRO A 9 2.84 -7.71 18.22
C PRO A 9 1.31 -7.76 18.26
N ILE A 10 0.74 -7.18 19.32
CA ILE A 10 -0.72 -7.04 19.48
C ILE A 10 -1.01 -5.56 19.54
N VAL A 11 -1.89 -5.08 18.65
CA VAL A 11 -2.39 -3.71 18.71
C VAL A 11 -3.67 -3.69 19.54
N ILE A 12 -3.75 -2.76 20.48
CA ILE A 12 -4.90 -2.61 21.37
C ILE A 12 -5.28 -1.13 21.40
N ALA A 13 -6.55 -0.84 21.14
CA ALA A 13 -7.13 0.46 21.44
C ALA A 13 -7.51 0.49 22.93
N PRO A 14 -6.84 1.33 23.75
CA PRO A 14 -7.05 1.31 25.20
C PRO A 14 -8.43 1.80 25.64
N GLU A 15 -9.12 2.54 24.79
CA GLU A 15 -10.49 3.01 24.99
C GLU A 15 -11.52 1.90 24.78
N GLY A 16 -11.16 0.86 24.03
CA GLY A 16 -12.00 -0.30 23.74
C GLY A 16 -13.09 -0.07 22.69
N THR A 17 -13.24 1.14 22.18
CA THR A 17 -14.14 1.51 21.08
C THR A 17 -13.74 2.87 20.52
N SER A 18 -13.88 3.07 19.22
CA SER A 18 -13.68 4.34 18.53
C SER A 18 -15.00 5.14 18.34
N GLU A 19 -16.13 4.59 18.75
CA GLU A 19 -17.47 5.11 18.38
C GLU A 19 -18.13 5.98 19.46
N THR A 20 -17.47 6.27 20.58
CA THR A 20 -18.07 7.11 21.62
C THR A 20 -17.97 8.59 21.27
N GLU A 21 -18.98 9.38 21.67
CA GLU A 21 -18.99 10.84 21.52
C GLU A 21 -17.73 11.48 22.13
N ASP A 22 -17.21 10.91 23.23
CA ASP A 22 -15.99 11.36 23.90
C ASP A 22 -14.73 11.19 23.04
N ASN A 23 -14.72 10.25 22.10
CA ASN A 23 -13.59 10.02 21.18
C ASN A 23 -13.57 11.00 20.01
N LYS A 24 -14.66 11.74 19.79
CA LYS A 24 -14.76 12.73 18.71
C LYS A 24 -14.10 14.07 19.05
N THR A 25 -13.66 14.27 20.25
CA THR A 25 -12.96 15.49 20.65
C THR A 25 -11.45 15.36 20.39
N ILE A 26 -10.90 16.29 19.61
CA ILE A 26 -9.50 16.34 19.12
C ILE A 26 -8.44 16.13 20.21
N THR A 27 -8.72 16.49 21.46
CA THR A 27 -7.72 16.59 22.53
C THR A 27 -7.94 15.64 23.70
N SER A 28 -8.88 14.71 23.57
CA SER A 28 -9.28 13.92 24.72
C SER A 28 -9.51 12.47 24.34
N PRO A 29 -8.49 11.58 24.42
CA PRO A 29 -8.79 10.16 24.32
C PRO A 29 -9.84 9.79 25.38
N GLY A 30 -10.77 8.92 25.01
CA GLY A 30 -11.79 8.40 25.91
C GLY A 30 -11.21 7.68 27.13
N PRO A 31 -12.01 7.31 28.12
CA PRO A 31 -11.52 6.61 29.32
C PRO A 31 -10.84 5.29 28.95
N PHE A 32 -9.61 5.08 29.43
CA PHE A 32 -8.88 3.84 29.20
C PHE A 32 -9.49 2.68 30.01
N LYS A 33 -9.65 1.52 29.37
CA LYS A 33 -10.18 0.31 29.98
C LYS A 33 -9.06 -0.53 30.59
N ALA A 34 -9.23 -0.95 31.84
CA ALA A 34 -8.22 -1.69 32.60
C ALA A 34 -7.89 -3.10 31.99
N GLY A 35 -8.76 -3.67 31.19
CA GLY A 35 -8.63 -5.06 30.71
C GLY A 35 -7.32 -5.36 29.99
N ALA A 36 -6.91 -4.50 29.05
CA ALA A 36 -5.65 -4.66 28.32
C ALA A 36 -4.43 -4.52 29.22
N PHE A 37 -4.45 -3.56 30.13
CA PHE A 37 -3.36 -3.29 31.08
C PHE A 37 -3.24 -4.40 32.12
N ASN A 38 -4.35 -4.91 32.66
CA ASN A 38 -4.38 -6.07 33.54
C ASN A 38 -3.84 -7.33 32.84
N LEU A 39 -4.19 -7.55 31.57
CA LEU A 39 -3.66 -8.66 30.80
C LEU A 39 -2.13 -8.52 30.66
N ALA A 40 -1.63 -7.33 30.28
CA ALA A 40 -0.21 -7.08 30.13
C ALA A 40 0.55 -7.31 31.45
N PHE A 41 -0.04 -6.91 32.58
CA PHE A 41 0.55 -7.16 33.90
C PHE A 41 0.68 -8.65 34.24
N LYS A 42 -0.32 -9.47 33.84
CA LYS A 42 -0.39 -10.93 34.15
C LYS A 42 0.45 -11.81 33.23
N LEU A 43 0.89 -11.31 32.09
CA LEU A 43 1.70 -12.08 31.14
C LEU A 43 3.15 -12.26 31.63
N ASN A 44 3.75 -13.41 31.27
CA ASN A 44 5.16 -13.69 31.55
C ASN A 44 5.82 -14.27 30.28
N PRO A 45 6.92 -13.68 29.77
CA PRO A 45 7.51 -12.42 30.23
C PRO A 45 6.55 -11.24 30.07
N LYS A 46 6.73 -10.19 30.89
CA LYS A 46 5.89 -8.99 30.82
C LYS A 46 6.13 -8.24 29.53
N PRO A 47 5.08 -7.95 28.74
CA PRO A 47 5.23 -7.23 27.49
C PRO A 47 5.54 -5.75 27.75
N LYS A 48 6.30 -5.15 26.83
CA LYS A 48 6.43 -3.70 26.73
C LYS A 48 5.24 -3.17 25.95
N LEU A 49 4.60 -2.13 26.46
CA LEU A 49 3.55 -1.39 25.78
C LEU A 49 4.17 -0.18 25.09
N ILE A 50 4.03 -0.11 23.78
CA ILE A 50 4.51 1.01 22.97
C ILE A 50 3.33 1.95 22.74
N PRO A 51 3.36 3.18 23.30
CA PRO A 51 2.33 4.17 23.07
C PRO A 51 2.43 4.71 21.66
N ILE A 52 1.31 4.66 20.91
CA ILE A 52 1.19 5.22 19.55
C ILE A 52 -0.02 6.14 19.55
N ALA A 53 0.20 7.44 19.37
CA ALA A 53 -0.86 8.42 19.19
C ALA A 53 -0.98 8.79 17.71
N LEU A 54 -2.19 8.83 17.20
CA LEU A 54 -2.49 9.10 15.79
C LEU A 54 -3.30 10.38 15.66
N ALA A 55 -3.05 11.15 14.62
CA ALA A 55 -3.92 12.25 14.21
C ALA A 55 -4.49 11.99 12.80
N ASN A 56 -5.63 12.61 12.53
CA ASN A 56 -6.38 12.42 11.28
C ASN A 56 -7.01 11.03 11.10
N PHE A 57 -7.13 10.24 12.16
CA PHE A 57 -7.77 8.93 12.08
C PHE A 57 -9.27 9.03 12.34
N ASP A 58 -9.68 9.53 13.52
CA ASP A 58 -11.10 9.67 13.89
C ASP A 58 -11.63 11.10 13.65
N TYR A 59 -10.74 12.08 13.67
CA TYR A 59 -11.09 13.47 13.43
C TYR A 59 -10.12 14.12 12.45
N PRO A 60 -10.58 14.54 11.26
CA PRO A 60 -9.71 15.10 10.24
C PRO A 60 -9.21 16.49 10.65
N VAL A 61 -7.91 16.63 10.89
CA VAL A 61 -7.22 17.91 11.13
C VAL A 61 -6.54 18.46 9.88
N SER A 62 -6.37 17.62 8.85
CA SER A 62 -5.93 18.01 7.51
C SER A 62 -6.60 17.12 6.46
N LYS A 63 -6.54 17.52 5.18
CA LYS A 63 -7.18 16.77 4.09
C LYS A 63 -6.45 15.48 3.70
N THR A 64 -5.12 15.44 3.87
CA THR A 64 -4.26 14.42 3.28
C THR A 64 -3.16 13.91 4.20
N ILE A 65 -2.99 14.48 5.41
CA ILE A 65 -1.87 14.16 6.27
C ILE A 65 -2.31 13.42 7.50
N TYR A 66 -1.74 12.24 7.68
CA TYR A 66 -1.83 11.43 8.89
C TYR A 66 -0.49 11.54 9.62
N SER A 67 -0.52 11.69 10.92
CA SER A 67 0.69 11.66 11.74
C SER A 67 0.57 10.64 12.85
N ALA A 68 1.71 10.08 13.23
CA ALA A 68 1.83 9.15 14.35
C ALA A 68 2.98 9.58 15.26
N VAL A 69 2.71 9.61 16.56
CA VAL A 69 3.73 9.84 17.58
C VAL A 69 3.94 8.55 18.35
N ILE A 70 5.15 8.01 18.28
CA ILE A 70 5.55 6.77 18.97
C ILE A 70 6.43 7.18 20.14
N LYS A 71 6.08 6.72 21.34
CA LYS A 71 6.79 7.04 22.58
C LYS A 71 7.51 5.83 23.14
N GLU A 72 8.41 6.09 24.08
CA GLU A 72 9.18 5.06 24.77
C GLU A 72 8.28 3.97 25.36
N PRO A 73 8.67 2.72 25.21
CA PRO A 73 7.91 1.59 25.74
C PRO A 73 7.84 1.63 27.28
N ILE A 74 6.66 1.31 27.80
CA ILE A 74 6.44 1.18 29.24
C ILE A 74 6.15 -0.26 29.64
N THR A 75 6.44 -0.62 30.87
CA THR A 75 6.05 -1.88 31.50
C THR A 75 5.07 -1.57 32.62
N ILE A 76 3.90 -2.19 32.64
CA ILE A 76 2.85 -1.86 33.62
C ILE A 76 3.31 -2.09 35.06
N SER A 77 4.11 -3.14 35.30
CA SER A 77 4.63 -3.43 36.63
C SER A 77 5.61 -2.37 37.20
N ASP A 78 6.06 -1.44 36.38
CA ASP A 78 6.87 -0.32 36.85
C ASP A 78 6.01 0.80 37.45
N HIS A 79 4.68 0.75 37.17
CA HIS A 79 3.73 1.79 37.54
C HIS A 79 2.62 1.30 38.48
N VAL A 80 2.29 0.02 38.45
CA VAL A 80 1.23 -0.61 39.26
C VAL A 80 1.84 -1.81 39.98
N LYS A 81 1.66 -1.87 41.30
CA LYS A 81 2.18 -2.96 42.15
C LYS A 81 1.19 -4.11 42.25
N ASP A 82 -0.09 -3.79 42.43
CA ASP A 82 -1.18 -4.76 42.53
C ASP A 82 -2.27 -4.45 41.50
N PRO A 83 -2.37 -5.25 40.43
CA PRO A 83 -3.38 -5.04 39.39
C PRO A 83 -4.83 -5.34 39.85
N GLU A 84 -5.00 -6.02 40.96
CA GLU A 84 -6.33 -6.27 41.56
C GLU A 84 -6.77 -5.09 42.44
N ASN A 85 -5.86 -4.18 42.79
CA ASN A 85 -6.22 -2.94 43.47
C ASN A 85 -6.82 -1.95 42.47
N GLN A 86 -8.14 -1.82 42.54
CA GLN A 86 -8.92 -0.99 41.60
C GLN A 86 -8.56 0.50 41.68
N GLU A 87 -8.24 1.01 42.85
CA GLU A 87 -7.87 2.42 43.05
C GLU A 87 -6.49 2.72 42.44
N GLU A 88 -5.52 1.83 42.65
CA GLU A 88 -4.18 1.98 42.09
C GLU A 88 -4.22 1.92 40.56
N MET A 89 -4.95 0.92 40.01
CA MET A 89 -5.11 0.80 38.56
C MET A 89 -5.85 2.01 37.95
N LYS A 90 -6.91 2.47 38.60
CA LYS A 90 -7.65 3.66 38.14
C LYS A 90 -6.76 4.90 38.15
N SER A 91 -6.02 5.13 39.23
CA SER A 91 -5.09 6.26 39.33
C SER A 91 -4.03 6.20 38.22
N PHE A 92 -3.46 5.02 37.95
CA PHE A 92 -2.54 4.84 36.86
C PHE A 92 -3.18 5.18 35.49
N LEU A 93 -4.35 4.67 35.21
CA LEU A 93 -5.04 4.88 33.94
C LEU A 93 -5.40 6.35 33.70
N ASP A 94 -5.87 7.05 34.73
CA ASP A 94 -6.21 8.48 34.66
C ASP A 94 -4.95 9.34 34.41
N ASN A 95 -3.86 9.05 35.11
CA ASN A 95 -2.58 9.73 34.92
C ASN A 95 -1.99 9.41 33.54
N TYR A 96 -2.05 8.17 33.11
CA TYR A 96 -1.53 7.75 31.82
C TYR A 96 -2.35 8.33 30.66
N ARG A 97 -3.68 8.39 30.81
CA ARG A 97 -4.58 9.07 29.85
C ARG A 97 -4.21 10.55 29.73
N THR A 98 -3.97 11.23 30.83
CA THR A 98 -3.56 12.65 30.81
C THR A 98 -2.23 12.83 30.07
N LYS A 99 -1.27 11.93 30.28
CA LYS A 99 -0.01 11.93 29.56
C LYS A 99 -0.21 11.60 28.07
N PHE A 100 -1.06 10.62 27.77
CA PHE A 100 -1.34 10.22 26.39
C PHE A 100 -2.02 11.33 25.58
N ARG A 101 -2.81 12.19 26.24
CA ARG A 101 -3.39 13.38 25.60
C ARG A 101 -2.31 14.28 24.99
N SER A 102 -1.21 14.53 25.70
CA SER A 102 -0.11 15.34 25.15
C SER A 102 0.52 14.69 23.90
N TYR A 103 0.49 13.37 23.77
CA TYR A 103 0.98 12.67 22.60
C TYR A 103 0.04 12.83 21.39
N VAL A 104 -1.28 12.88 21.65
CA VAL A 104 -2.28 13.17 20.62
C VAL A 104 -2.15 14.62 20.15
N GLU A 105 -1.98 15.56 21.06
CA GLU A 105 -1.72 16.98 20.72
C GLU A 105 -0.47 17.14 19.86
N GLU A 106 0.63 16.46 20.22
CA GLU A 106 1.86 16.44 19.43
C GLU A 106 1.63 15.87 18.02
N ALA A 107 0.86 14.77 17.89
CA ALA A 107 0.51 14.20 16.60
C ALA A 107 -0.32 15.18 15.76
N ILE A 108 -1.30 15.87 16.37
CA ILE A 108 -2.12 16.89 15.70
C ILE A 108 -1.25 18.06 15.21
N ASP A 109 -0.34 18.56 16.06
CA ASP A 109 0.54 19.66 15.69
C ASP A 109 1.50 19.28 14.56
N LEU A 110 2.01 18.04 14.55
CA LEU A 110 2.80 17.52 13.45
C LEU A 110 2.01 17.53 12.15
N ALA A 111 0.77 17.02 12.15
CA ALA A 111 -0.07 16.99 10.95
C ALA A 111 -0.35 18.42 10.41
N LYS A 112 -0.67 19.37 11.29
CA LYS A 112 -0.91 20.77 10.92
C LYS A 112 0.34 21.43 10.37
N ASN A 113 1.49 21.28 11.03
CA ASN A 113 2.75 21.88 10.60
C ASN A 113 3.20 21.38 9.22
N VAL A 114 2.98 20.10 8.90
CA VAL A 114 3.27 19.54 7.59
C VAL A 114 2.32 20.10 6.55
N GLN A 115 1.01 20.23 6.85
CA GLN A 115 0.04 20.84 5.94
C GLN A 115 0.39 22.30 5.64
N ASP A 116 0.70 23.10 6.65
CA ASP A 116 1.10 24.50 6.49
C ASP A 116 2.37 24.66 5.63
N ASN A 117 3.30 23.71 5.73
CA ASN A 117 4.52 23.70 4.93
C ASN A 117 4.25 23.26 3.49
N ILE A 118 3.36 22.30 3.25
CA ILE A 118 2.92 21.92 1.90
C ILE A 118 2.25 23.11 1.22
N ASP A 119 1.33 23.80 1.88
CA ASP A 119 0.63 24.96 1.36
C ASP A 119 1.60 26.11 1.00
N LYS A 120 2.66 26.29 1.79
CA LYS A 120 3.76 27.25 1.48
C LYS A 120 4.61 26.81 0.28
N ILE A 121 4.88 25.51 0.14
CA ILE A 121 5.69 24.96 -0.94
C ILE A 121 4.94 24.94 -2.27
N GLU A 122 3.65 24.68 -2.28
CA GLU A 122 2.81 24.82 -3.48
C GLU A 122 2.79 26.24 -4.01
N ASN A 123 2.92 27.23 -3.12
CA ASN A 123 3.06 28.64 -3.48
C ASN A 123 4.50 29.03 -3.91
N LEU A 124 5.50 28.25 -3.54
CA LEU A 124 6.90 28.45 -3.90
C LEU A 124 7.33 27.43 -4.97
N LYS A 125 6.82 27.52 -6.20
CA LYS A 125 7.24 26.67 -7.33
C LYS A 125 8.75 26.74 -7.58
N THR A 126 9.57 26.15 -6.73
CA THR A 126 11.00 25.96 -6.98
C THR A 126 11.54 24.72 -6.27
N ASN A 127 12.03 23.79 -7.08
CA ASN A 127 13.00 22.72 -6.81
C ASN A 127 13.43 22.51 -5.37
N VAL A 128 12.69 21.68 -4.64
CA VAL A 128 13.25 20.94 -3.51
C VAL A 128 12.72 19.52 -3.60
N ASN A 129 13.63 18.55 -3.74
CA ASN A 129 13.31 17.15 -3.56
C ASN A 129 12.90 16.92 -2.10
N LEU A 130 11.63 17.07 -1.81
CA LEU A 130 11.09 16.59 -0.54
C LEU A 130 10.96 15.08 -0.64
N VAL A 131 11.71 14.39 0.19
CA VAL A 131 11.53 12.96 0.43
C VAL A 131 10.16 12.79 1.08
N SER A 132 9.18 12.35 0.31
CA SER A 132 7.83 12.06 0.79
C SER A 132 7.88 10.83 1.73
N PRO A 133 7.07 10.76 2.81
CA PRO A 133 6.92 9.52 3.61
C PRO A 133 6.54 8.28 2.79
N VAL A 134 5.95 8.46 1.61
CA VAL A 134 5.72 7.39 0.61
C VAL A 134 7.06 6.77 0.12
N GLU A 135 8.20 7.42 0.37
CA GLU A 135 9.52 6.90 0.00
C GLU A 135 9.93 5.67 0.81
N GLU A 136 9.49 5.56 2.05
CA GLU A 136 9.85 4.44 2.92
C GLU A 136 8.91 3.24 2.74
N GLU A 137 7.67 3.47 2.28
CA GLU A 137 6.65 2.42 2.20
C GLU A 137 7.08 1.24 1.32
N PHE A 138 7.73 1.51 0.18
CA PHE A 138 8.15 0.47 -0.77
C PHE A 138 9.66 0.25 -0.82
N GLU A 139 10.45 0.99 -0.05
CA GLU A 139 11.91 0.99 -0.17
C GLU A 139 12.53 -0.39 0.11
N LEU A 140 11.99 -1.14 1.07
CA LEU A 140 12.46 -2.50 1.37
C LEU A 140 12.17 -3.46 0.21
N ASP A 141 10.95 -3.45 -0.32
CA ASP A 141 10.55 -4.26 -1.48
C ASP A 141 11.42 -3.88 -2.71
N VAL A 142 11.63 -2.58 -2.93
CA VAL A 142 12.42 -2.08 -4.06
C VAL A 142 13.87 -2.53 -3.97
N ARG A 143 14.53 -2.41 -2.80
CA ARG A 143 15.89 -2.89 -2.60
C ARG A 143 16.05 -4.40 -2.79
N GLU A 144 15.06 -5.16 -2.35
CA GLU A 144 15.04 -6.60 -2.56
C GLU A 144 14.92 -6.93 -4.06
N LEU A 145 14.02 -6.26 -4.77
CA LEU A 145 13.84 -6.41 -6.20
C LEU A 145 15.09 -5.99 -6.99
N GLU A 146 15.74 -4.88 -6.63
CA GLU A 146 17.03 -4.47 -7.21
C GLU A 146 18.09 -5.55 -7.03
N HIS A 147 18.27 -6.01 -5.79
CA HIS A 147 19.27 -7.03 -5.47
C HIS A 147 19.06 -8.30 -6.29
N ASN A 148 17.82 -8.83 -6.31
CA ASN A 148 17.48 -10.05 -7.01
C ASN A 148 17.59 -9.92 -8.54
N SER A 149 17.23 -8.76 -9.09
CA SER A 149 17.22 -8.51 -10.54
C SER A 149 18.64 -8.32 -11.10
N PHE A 150 19.52 -7.62 -10.37
CA PHE A 150 20.88 -7.36 -10.83
C PHE A 150 21.80 -8.57 -10.74
N GLN A 151 21.43 -9.60 -9.97
CA GLN A 151 22.16 -10.87 -9.96
C GLN A 151 21.87 -11.74 -11.18
N GLN A 152 20.80 -11.47 -11.93
CA GLN A 152 20.47 -12.22 -13.13
C GLN A 152 21.35 -11.76 -14.31
N THR A 153 21.83 -12.69 -15.09
CA THR A 153 22.59 -12.38 -16.30
C THR A 153 21.68 -11.64 -17.30
N LYS A 154 22.07 -10.42 -17.68
CA LYS A 154 21.35 -9.67 -18.71
C LYS A 154 21.41 -10.41 -20.04
N THR A 155 20.26 -10.69 -20.60
CA THR A 155 20.15 -11.36 -21.91
C THR A 155 19.29 -10.53 -22.84
N ASN A 156 19.55 -10.68 -24.14
CA ASN A 156 18.66 -10.15 -25.15
C ASN A 156 17.29 -10.87 -25.04
N ASN A 157 16.18 -10.18 -25.35
CA ASN A 157 14.81 -10.69 -25.28
C ASN A 157 14.31 -10.98 -23.84
N SER A 158 14.64 -10.14 -22.89
CA SER A 158 14.09 -10.22 -21.54
C SER A 158 12.66 -9.64 -21.47
N VAL A 159 11.89 -10.19 -20.54
CA VAL A 159 10.52 -9.75 -20.22
C VAL A 159 10.51 -9.22 -18.79
N ALA A 160 9.93 -8.05 -18.57
CA ALA A 160 9.67 -7.51 -17.24
C ALA A 160 8.15 -7.46 -16.97
N LEU A 161 7.77 -7.97 -15.81
CA LEU A 161 6.46 -7.76 -15.20
C LEU A 161 6.64 -6.65 -14.16
N TYR A 162 5.99 -5.51 -14.32
CA TYR A 162 6.16 -4.36 -13.44
C TYR A 162 4.82 -3.83 -12.94
N GLY A 163 4.71 -3.57 -11.64
CA GLY A 163 3.51 -3.01 -11.04
C GLY A 163 3.19 -3.58 -9.66
N SER A 164 1.90 -3.84 -9.41
CA SER A 164 1.38 -4.09 -8.07
C SER A 164 1.43 -5.55 -7.62
N SER A 165 0.69 -5.83 -6.52
CA SER A 165 0.58 -7.16 -5.90
C SER A 165 0.16 -8.27 -6.87
N THR A 166 -0.56 -7.95 -7.94
CA THR A 166 -0.92 -8.92 -8.99
C THR A 166 0.32 -9.60 -9.57
N PHE A 167 1.42 -8.88 -9.76
CA PHE A 167 2.68 -9.49 -10.17
C PHE A 167 3.49 -10.01 -8.98
N LYS A 168 3.55 -9.28 -7.87
CA LYS A 168 4.27 -9.75 -6.67
C LYS A 168 3.83 -11.16 -6.24
N MET A 169 2.54 -11.43 -6.28
CA MET A 169 1.95 -12.71 -5.86
C MET A 169 1.90 -13.78 -6.96
N TRP A 170 2.46 -13.49 -8.14
CA TRP A 170 2.57 -14.48 -9.22
C TRP A 170 3.88 -15.27 -9.11
N ASP A 171 3.97 -16.13 -8.09
CA ASP A 171 5.19 -16.87 -7.76
C ASP A 171 5.70 -17.76 -8.90
N ASN A 172 4.78 -18.38 -9.65
CA ASN A 172 5.09 -19.28 -10.76
C ASN A 172 5.19 -18.59 -12.13
N ALA A 173 5.22 -17.25 -12.19
CA ALA A 173 5.17 -16.50 -13.45
C ALA A 173 6.20 -17.00 -14.51
N LYS A 174 7.41 -17.33 -14.10
CA LYS A 174 8.47 -17.84 -14.97
C LYS A 174 8.10 -19.16 -15.63
N ASN A 175 7.54 -20.07 -14.87
CA ASN A 175 7.11 -21.39 -15.36
C ASN A 175 5.83 -21.26 -16.21
N ASP A 176 4.86 -20.52 -15.71
CA ASP A 176 3.56 -20.33 -16.38
C ASP A 176 3.72 -19.67 -17.76
N LEU A 177 4.65 -18.72 -17.86
CA LEU A 177 4.97 -18.04 -19.12
C LEU A 177 5.98 -18.81 -19.98
N SER A 178 6.64 -19.80 -19.44
CA SER A 178 7.75 -20.54 -20.10
C SER A 178 8.89 -19.63 -20.56
N ILE A 179 9.25 -18.62 -19.73
CA ILE A 179 10.26 -17.61 -20.02
C ILE A 179 11.41 -17.71 -19.03
N ASN A 180 12.60 -17.99 -19.52
CA ASN A 180 13.80 -18.04 -18.66
C ASN A 180 14.27 -16.66 -18.21
N ASN A 181 14.16 -15.66 -19.09
CA ASN A 181 14.63 -14.30 -18.88
C ASN A 181 13.49 -13.39 -18.43
N LEU A 182 12.83 -13.75 -17.32
CA LEU A 182 11.74 -13.01 -16.73
C LEU A 182 12.20 -12.28 -15.49
N TYR A 183 11.95 -10.98 -15.43
CA TYR A 183 12.06 -10.16 -14.24
C TYR A 183 10.66 -9.90 -13.70
N ASN A 184 10.35 -10.44 -12.52
CA ASN A 184 9.14 -10.07 -11.80
C ASN A 184 9.48 -8.94 -10.84
N LEU A 185 9.04 -7.74 -11.17
CA LEU A 185 9.29 -6.49 -10.47
C LEU A 185 7.99 -5.95 -9.82
N GLY A 186 7.08 -6.85 -9.44
CA GLY A 186 5.87 -6.51 -8.71
C GLY A 186 6.16 -6.19 -7.24
N PHE A 187 5.58 -5.10 -6.73
CA PHE A 187 5.61 -4.77 -5.31
C PHE A 187 4.20 -4.43 -4.80
N GLY A 188 3.84 -5.02 -3.64
CA GLY A 188 2.46 -4.99 -3.12
C GLY A 188 2.01 -3.59 -2.76
N GLY A 189 0.74 -3.25 -3.06
CA GLY A 189 0.19 -1.93 -2.75
C GLY A 189 0.59 -0.81 -3.71
N SER A 190 1.47 -1.08 -4.68
CA SER A 190 1.98 -0.03 -5.56
C SER A 190 0.89 0.64 -6.40
N THR A 191 1.06 1.94 -6.57
CA THR A 191 0.24 2.84 -7.38
C THR A 191 0.98 3.23 -8.65
N LEU A 192 0.31 3.88 -9.59
CA LEU A 192 0.95 4.49 -10.76
C LEU A 192 2.05 5.48 -10.36
N VAL A 193 1.80 6.28 -9.34
CA VAL A 193 2.78 7.25 -8.81
C VAL A 193 4.03 6.54 -8.29
N SER A 194 3.87 5.49 -7.46
CA SER A 194 5.00 4.73 -6.94
C SER A 194 5.73 3.96 -8.05
N CYS A 195 5.00 3.38 -9.00
CA CYS A 195 5.61 2.73 -10.17
C CYS A 195 6.43 3.73 -11.00
N ARG A 196 5.89 4.93 -11.29
CA ARG A 196 6.63 5.97 -12.00
C ARG A 196 7.90 6.38 -11.26
N ARG A 197 7.84 6.50 -9.94
CA ARG A 197 8.97 6.87 -9.10
C ARG A 197 10.12 5.85 -9.13
N TYR A 198 9.79 4.56 -8.99
CA TYR A 198 10.79 3.49 -8.91
C TYR A 198 11.19 2.90 -10.26
N PHE A 199 10.62 3.40 -11.36
CA PHE A 199 10.89 2.92 -12.71
C PHE A 199 12.36 3.01 -13.10
N ASP A 200 13.02 4.12 -12.82
CA ASP A 200 14.42 4.36 -13.15
C ASP A 200 15.39 3.47 -12.35
N ARG A 201 14.93 2.94 -11.22
CA ARG A 201 15.70 2.01 -10.39
C ARG A 201 15.46 0.56 -10.79
N LEU A 202 14.20 0.17 -10.99
CA LEU A 202 13.81 -1.23 -11.16
C LEU A 202 13.82 -1.68 -12.61
N VAL A 203 13.33 -0.87 -13.54
CA VAL A 203 13.04 -1.31 -14.90
C VAL A 203 14.05 -0.76 -15.91
N ALA A 204 14.32 0.54 -15.89
CA ALA A 204 15.20 1.17 -16.88
C ALA A 204 16.60 0.55 -16.97
N PRO A 205 17.27 0.18 -15.84
CA PRO A 205 18.58 -0.44 -15.90
C PRO A 205 18.60 -1.84 -16.53
N LEU A 206 17.47 -2.55 -16.50
CA LEU A 206 17.33 -3.89 -17.08
C LEU A 206 17.10 -3.84 -18.60
N ASN A 207 16.57 -2.72 -19.10
CA ASN A 207 16.29 -2.48 -20.51
C ASN A 207 15.55 -3.69 -21.18
N PRO A 208 14.38 -4.10 -20.66
CA PRO A 208 13.67 -5.27 -21.16
C PRO A 208 13.16 -5.06 -22.57
N SER A 209 13.10 -6.16 -23.35
CA SER A 209 12.49 -6.13 -24.70
C SER A 209 10.97 -6.04 -24.66
N ASN A 210 10.36 -6.62 -23.62
CA ASN A 210 8.93 -6.55 -23.37
C ASN A 210 8.67 -6.12 -21.92
N LEU A 211 7.80 -5.12 -21.76
CA LEU A 211 7.36 -4.63 -20.45
C LEU A 211 5.86 -4.87 -20.32
N PHE A 212 5.45 -5.73 -19.41
CA PHE A 212 4.05 -5.86 -18.99
C PHE A 212 3.84 -5.05 -17.73
N PHE A 213 2.89 -4.14 -17.76
CA PHE A 213 2.60 -3.21 -16.69
C PHE A 213 1.19 -3.39 -16.14
N TYR A 214 1.07 -3.50 -14.83
CA TYR A 214 -0.20 -3.60 -14.11
C TYR A 214 -0.20 -2.73 -12.86
N ALA A 215 -0.98 -1.65 -12.86
CA ALA A 215 -1.29 -0.81 -11.71
C ALA A 215 -2.60 -0.06 -11.96
N GLY A 216 -3.12 0.61 -10.93
CA GLY A 216 -4.32 1.44 -11.02
C GLY A 216 -5.45 1.00 -10.09
N ASP A 217 -5.51 -0.27 -9.69
CA ASP A 217 -6.54 -0.77 -8.76
C ASP A 217 -6.34 -0.23 -7.33
N ASN A 218 -5.10 -0.04 -6.90
CA ASN A 218 -4.78 0.62 -5.63
C ASN A 218 -5.06 2.11 -5.68
N ASP A 219 -4.68 2.77 -6.78
CA ASP A 219 -4.94 4.20 -7.02
C ASP A 219 -6.44 4.51 -6.87
N ILE A 220 -7.30 3.74 -7.58
CA ILE A 220 -8.76 3.86 -7.48
C ILE A 220 -9.23 3.49 -6.07
N GLY A 221 -8.62 2.47 -5.46
CA GLY A 221 -8.91 2.08 -4.09
C GLY A 221 -8.61 3.15 -3.05
N TYR A 222 -7.65 4.01 -3.32
CA TYR A 222 -7.31 5.19 -2.49
C TYR A 222 -8.10 6.45 -2.87
N GLY A 223 -9.05 6.33 -3.82
CA GLY A 223 -10.00 7.40 -4.14
C GLY A 223 -9.66 8.20 -5.41
N MET A 224 -8.64 7.79 -6.18
CA MET A 224 -8.33 8.42 -7.47
C MET A 224 -9.45 8.14 -8.47
N ASP A 225 -9.91 9.16 -9.17
CA ASP A 225 -10.88 8.99 -10.25
C ASP A 225 -10.20 8.55 -11.56
N SER A 226 -11.01 8.24 -12.57
CA SER A 226 -10.52 7.71 -13.84
C SER A 226 -9.75 8.74 -14.69
N ASP A 227 -10.02 10.04 -14.55
CA ASP A 227 -9.30 11.10 -15.26
C ASP A 227 -7.95 11.37 -14.61
N GLU A 228 -7.90 11.37 -13.29
CA GLU A 228 -6.65 11.45 -12.52
C GLU A 228 -5.75 10.24 -12.83
N LEU A 229 -6.33 9.04 -12.86
CA LEU A 229 -5.59 7.82 -13.19
C LEU A 229 -5.02 7.88 -14.62
N LEU A 230 -5.82 8.33 -15.60
CA LEU A 230 -5.33 8.52 -16.96
C LEU A 230 -4.15 9.51 -16.97
N LYS A 231 -4.25 10.63 -16.27
CA LYS A 231 -3.18 11.63 -16.20
C LYS A 231 -1.87 11.03 -15.66
N GLU A 232 -1.94 10.25 -14.58
CA GLU A 232 -0.76 9.58 -14.03
C GLU A 232 -0.22 8.52 -15.00
N PHE A 233 -1.09 7.77 -15.68
CA PHE A 233 -0.66 6.81 -16.71
C PHE A 233 0.06 7.51 -17.87
N LEU A 234 -0.38 8.70 -18.30
CA LEU A 234 0.28 9.48 -19.35
C LEU A 234 1.70 9.89 -18.92
N LEU A 235 1.87 10.33 -17.68
CA LEU A 235 3.19 10.67 -17.14
C LEU A 235 4.11 9.43 -17.11
N PHE A 236 3.59 8.28 -16.69
CA PHE A 236 4.33 7.03 -16.68
C PHE A 236 4.69 6.56 -18.09
N SER A 237 3.73 6.54 -19.02
CA SER A 237 3.98 6.10 -20.40
C SER A 237 5.03 6.95 -21.12
N ASN A 238 5.04 8.26 -20.90
CA ASN A 238 6.05 9.17 -21.44
C ASN A 238 7.46 8.85 -20.88
N GLN A 239 7.57 8.57 -19.57
CA GLN A 239 8.83 8.14 -18.95
C GLN A 239 9.33 6.83 -19.55
N VAL A 240 8.43 5.86 -19.74
CA VAL A 240 8.77 4.58 -20.35
C VAL A 240 9.27 4.77 -21.79
N GLU A 241 8.59 5.58 -22.59
CA GLU A 241 9.00 5.88 -23.98
C GLU A 241 10.36 6.54 -24.07
N GLU A 242 10.66 7.44 -23.14
CA GLU A 242 11.97 8.10 -23.05
C GLU A 242 13.08 7.10 -22.70
N LYS A 243 12.85 6.26 -21.68
CA LYS A 243 13.89 5.38 -21.10
C LYS A 243 14.04 4.05 -21.85
N LEU A 244 12.98 3.55 -22.46
CA LEU A 244 12.95 2.25 -23.15
C LEU A 244 12.44 2.37 -24.62
N PRO A 245 13.05 3.18 -25.47
CA PRO A 245 12.50 3.51 -26.81
C PRO A 245 12.38 2.32 -27.76
N ARG A 246 12.91 1.15 -27.41
CA ARG A 246 12.88 -0.08 -28.22
C ARG A 246 12.02 -1.19 -27.64
N ALA A 247 11.50 -1.02 -26.42
CA ALA A 247 10.68 -2.02 -25.77
C ALA A 247 9.28 -2.07 -26.38
N LYS A 248 8.68 -3.27 -26.39
CA LYS A 248 7.23 -3.41 -26.55
C LYS A 248 6.59 -3.35 -25.16
N CYS A 249 5.64 -2.47 -24.96
CA CYS A 249 4.99 -2.25 -23.70
C CYS A 249 3.53 -2.67 -23.75
N PHE A 250 3.04 -3.27 -22.68
CA PHE A 250 1.69 -3.82 -22.59
C PHE A 250 1.06 -3.35 -21.27
N PHE A 251 -0.02 -2.59 -21.37
CA PHE A 251 -0.84 -2.30 -20.21
C PHE A 251 -1.87 -3.41 -20.02
N ILE A 252 -1.82 -4.08 -18.88
CA ILE A 252 -2.83 -5.05 -18.48
C ILE A 252 -3.98 -4.29 -17.82
N SER A 253 -5.20 -4.45 -18.32
CA SER A 253 -6.37 -3.77 -17.80
C SER A 253 -6.57 -4.06 -16.31
N ILE A 254 -7.06 -3.07 -15.58
CA ILE A 254 -7.35 -3.19 -14.15
C ILE A 254 -8.47 -4.24 -14.00
N LYS A 255 -8.14 -5.35 -13.32
CA LYS A 255 -9.04 -6.47 -13.15
C LYS A 255 -10.23 -6.14 -12.25
N PRO A 256 -11.41 -6.70 -12.51
CA PRO A 256 -12.51 -6.66 -11.55
C PRO A 256 -12.16 -7.51 -10.33
N SER A 257 -12.58 -7.10 -9.14
CA SER A 257 -12.46 -7.93 -7.94
C SER A 257 -13.68 -7.78 -7.03
N PRO A 258 -14.03 -8.81 -6.24
CA PRO A 258 -15.11 -8.71 -5.26
C PRO A 258 -14.87 -7.58 -4.25
N PHE A 259 -13.62 -7.37 -3.84
CA PHE A 259 -13.23 -6.30 -2.92
C PHE A 259 -13.45 -4.88 -3.47
N ARG A 260 -13.33 -4.70 -4.78
CA ARG A 260 -13.49 -3.41 -5.47
C ARG A 260 -14.83 -3.31 -6.23
N ARG A 261 -15.85 -4.08 -5.84
CA ARG A 261 -17.15 -4.14 -6.54
C ARG A 261 -17.80 -2.77 -6.68
N ASP A 262 -17.76 -1.97 -5.63
CA ASP A 262 -18.36 -0.62 -5.60
C ASP A 262 -17.59 0.39 -6.48
N LEU A 263 -16.35 0.07 -6.84
CA LEU A 263 -15.48 0.90 -7.70
C LEU A 263 -15.49 0.44 -9.17
N MET A 264 -16.32 -0.54 -9.52
CA MET A 264 -16.34 -1.14 -10.86
C MET A 264 -16.55 -0.11 -11.97
N THR A 265 -17.45 0.84 -11.78
CA THR A 265 -17.70 1.89 -12.77
C THR A 265 -16.45 2.70 -13.07
N THR A 266 -15.71 3.10 -12.03
CA THR A 266 -14.45 3.86 -12.16
C THR A 266 -13.37 3.00 -12.84
N ILE A 267 -13.28 1.71 -12.48
CA ILE A 267 -12.33 0.76 -13.10
C ILE A 267 -12.60 0.61 -14.59
N LEU A 268 -13.85 0.44 -15.00
CA LEU A 268 -14.22 0.26 -16.41
C LEU A 268 -13.99 1.54 -17.22
N ASP A 269 -14.29 2.71 -16.65
CA ASP A 269 -14.04 3.99 -17.29
C ASP A 269 -12.53 4.25 -17.45
N ALA A 270 -11.73 4.02 -16.40
CA ALA A 270 -10.28 4.12 -16.46
C ALA A 270 -9.68 3.18 -17.53
N ASN A 271 -10.08 1.91 -17.56
CA ASN A 271 -9.66 0.96 -18.57
C ASN A 271 -10.01 1.42 -19.98
N SER A 272 -11.21 1.97 -20.18
CA SER A 272 -11.65 2.51 -21.46
C SER A 272 -10.81 3.69 -21.93
N LYS A 273 -10.56 4.65 -21.03
CA LYS A 273 -9.75 5.85 -21.28
C LYS A 273 -8.31 5.48 -21.65
N ILE A 274 -7.67 4.60 -20.84
CA ILE A 274 -6.31 4.14 -21.11
C ILE A 274 -6.27 3.39 -22.45
N LYS A 275 -7.17 2.44 -22.70
CA LYS A 275 -7.24 1.69 -23.96
C LYS A 275 -7.34 2.64 -25.16
N LYS A 276 -8.21 3.65 -25.08
CA LYS A 276 -8.37 4.64 -26.14
C LYS A 276 -7.07 5.43 -26.37
N HIS A 277 -6.38 5.81 -25.29
CA HIS A 277 -5.12 6.53 -25.41
C HIS A 277 -4.03 5.67 -26.09
N LEU A 278 -3.91 4.40 -25.71
CA LEU A 278 -2.90 3.48 -26.24
C LEU A 278 -3.01 3.27 -27.76
N THR A 279 -4.18 3.45 -28.37
CA THR A 279 -4.33 3.36 -29.84
C THR A 279 -3.45 4.34 -30.61
N ASN A 280 -2.99 5.41 -29.96
CA ASN A 280 -2.14 6.44 -30.55
C ASN A 280 -0.63 6.22 -30.26
N LEU A 281 -0.28 5.23 -29.42
CA LEU A 281 1.09 4.94 -29.01
C LEU A 281 1.62 3.68 -29.72
N LYS A 282 2.71 3.84 -30.49
CA LYS A 282 3.24 2.73 -31.31
C LYS A 282 3.88 1.60 -30.51
N MET A 283 4.46 1.92 -29.35
CA MET A 283 5.17 0.92 -28.54
C MET A 283 4.28 0.27 -27.48
N TRP A 284 3.07 0.78 -27.26
CA TRP A 284 2.14 0.28 -26.27
C TRP A 284 1.01 -0.52 -26.91
N ASP A 285 0.63 -1.59 -26.25
CA ASP A 285 -0.54 -2.40 -26.57
C ASP A 285 -1.36 -2.69 -25.31
N TYR A 286 -2.56 -3.15 -25.46
CA TYR A 286 -3.51 -3.40 -24.40
C TYR A 286 -3.76 -4.91 -24.22
N VAL A 287 -3.68 -5.38 -22.97
CA VAL A 287 -4.03 -6.75 -22.58
C VAL A 287 -5.32 -6.71 -21.78
N ASP A 288 -6.39 -7.19 -22.34
CA ASP A 288 -7.72 -7.17 -21.73
C ASP A 288 -7.96 -8.41 -20.86
N ILE A 289 -7.72 -8.31 -19.56
CA ILE A 289 -8.12 -9.33 -18.57
C ILE A 289 -9.54 -9.06 -18.03
N THR A 290 -10.00 -7.82 -18.07
CA THR A 290 -11.26 -7.37 -17.48
C THR A 290 -12.46 -8.01 -18.15
N THR A 291 -12.53 -7.92 -19.48
CA THR A 291 -13.67 -8.44 -20.26
C THR A 291 -13.87 -9.95 -20.08
N PRO A 292 -12.85 -10.81 -20.25
CA PRO A 292 -13.03 -12.24 -20.03
C PRO A 292 -13.38 -12.60 -18.58
N MET A 293 -12.86 -11.88 -17.59
CA MET A 293 -13.23 -12.11 -16.19
C MET A 293 -14.71 -11.77 -15.92
N ILE A 294 -15.18 -10.63 -16.42
CA ILE A 294 -16.60 -10.22 -16.27
C ILE A 294 -17.52 -11.23 -16.97
N ASN A 295 -17.22 -11.58 -18.22
CA ASN A 295 -18.05 -12.52 -19.01
C ASN A 295 -18.13 -13.90 -18.36
N ALA A 296 -17.10 -14.31 -17.66
CA ALA A 296 -17.04 -15.60 -16.99
C ALA A 296 -17.63 -15.59 -15.55
N GLY A 297 -18.02 -14.42 -15.04
CA GLY A 297 -18.37 -14.21 -13.62
C GLY A 297 -17.09 -14.13 -12.79
N TYR A 298 -16.62 -12.92 -12.54
CA TYR A 298 -15.27 -12.68 -12.00
C TYR A 298 -15.05 -13.22 -10.58
N ASP A 299 -16.09 -13.47 -9.79
CA ASP A 299 -15.95 -13.98 -8.41
C ASP A 299 -15.18 -15.33 -8.37
N LYS A 300 -15.29 -16.17 -9.38
CA LYS A 300 -14.61 -17.48 -9.43
C LYS A 300 -13.08 -17.41 -9.55
N PHE A 301 -12.54 -16.24 -9.88
CA PHE A 301 -11.10 -16.01 -9.96
C PHE A 301 -10.47 -15.60 -8.64
N TYR A 302 -11.23 -15.68 -7.53
CA TYR A 302 -10.87 -15.32 -6.18
C TYR A 302 -11.31 -16.41 -5.22
N ASP A 303 -10.57 -16.58 -4.12
CA ASP A 303 -10.92 -17.51 -3.03
C ASP A 303 -11.32 -16.70 -1.78
N GLU A 304 -10.75 -16.99 -0.62
CA GLU A 304 -11.04 -16.25 0.63
C GLU A 304 -10.55 -14.79 0.57
N ASP A 305 -9.47 -14.54 -0.17
CA ASP A 305 -8.99 -13.18 -0.45
C ASP A 305 -9.79 -12.60 -1.64
N PRO A 306 -10.67 -11.61 -1.39
CA PRO A 306 -11.53 -11.06 -2.44
C PRO A 306 -10.80 -10.05 -3.36
N LEU A 307 -9.50 -9.80 -3.16
CA LEU A 307 -8.70 -8.83 -3.93
C LEU A 307 -7.68 -9.50 -4.84
N HIS A 308 -6.99 -10.53 -4.37
CA HIS A 308 -5.92 -11.18 -5.11
C HIS A 308 -6.44 -12.45 -5.80
N MET A 309 -6.00 -12.64 -7.05
CA MET A 309 -6.46 -13.76 -7.88
C MET A 309 -5.98 -15.10 -7.33
N ASN A 310 -6.83 -16.11 -7.51
CA ASN A 310 -6.47 -17.51 -7.32
C ASN A 310 -5.75 -18.08 -8.56
N GLU A 311 -5.44 -19.37 -8.54
CA GLU A 311 -4.77 -20.09 -9.65
C GLU A 311 -5.51 -19.96 -11.00
N LEU A 312 -6.85 -19.95 -11.00
CA LEU A 312 -7.65 -19.77 -12.21
C LEU A 312 -7.44 -18.36 -12.81
N GLY A 313 -7.35 -17.34 -11.94
CA GLY A 313 -7.06 -15.96 -12.37
C GLY A 313 -5.67 -15.83 -12.98
N TYR A 314 -4.66 -16.43 -12.37
CA TYR A 314 -3.30 -16.44 -12.93
C TYR A 314 -3.18 -17.29 -14.19
N SER A 315 -3.93 -18.37 -14.33
CA SER A 315 -4.00 -19.15 -15.57
C SER A 315 -4.55 -18.32 -16.73
N LEU A 316 -5.59 -17.51 -16.48
CA LEU A 316 -6.12 -16.59 -17.50
C LEU A 316 -5.08 -15.51 -17.84
N LEU A 317 -4.46 -14.88 -16.83
CA LEU A 317 -3.44 -13.86 -17.04
C LEU A 317 -2.26 -14.41 -17.84
N SER A 318 -1.77 -15.60 -17.47
CA SER A 318 -0.70 -16.30 -18.18
C SER A 318 -1.01 -16.49 -19.65
N LYS A 319 -2.20 -16.98 -19.98
CA LYS A 319 -2.64 -17.14 -21.37
C LYS A 319 -2.58 -15.82 -22.14
N LEU A 320 -3.14 -14.75 -21.56
CA LEU A 320 -3.20 -13.44 -22.22
C LEU A 320 -1.81 -12.83 -22.45
N VAL A 321 -0.91 -12.98 -21.47
CA VAL A 321 0.47 -12.50 -21.58
C VAL A 321 1.25 -13.31 -22.63
N ARG A 322 1.11 -14.64 -22.63
CA ARG A 322 1.74 -15.51 -23.63
C ARG A 322 1.28 -15.19 -25.05
N ASP A 323 -0.01 -14.94 -25.24
CA ASP A 323 -0.57 -14.55 -26.55
C ASP A 323 0.10 -13.27 -27.10
N LYS A 324 0.54 -12.35 -26.23
CA LYS A 324 1.27 -11.13 -26.64
C LYS A 324 2.76 -11.32 -26.88
N ILE A 325 3.35 -12.33 -26.28
CA ILE A 325 4.80 -12.60 -26.42
C ILE A 325 5.07 -13.44 -27.67
N TYR A 326 4.21 -14.39 -27.97
CA TYR A 326 4.45 -15.41 -29.00
C TYR A 326 3.68 -15.19 -30.31
N ASN A 327 2.77 -14.19 -30.35
CA ASN A 327 2.06 -13.74 -31.55
C ASN A 327 2.44 -12.30 -31.91
#